data_86d09c077ded57b85968a6949120b2b6
#
_entry.id   86d09c077ded57b85968a6949120b2b6
#
_cell.length_a   1.000
_cell.length_b   1.000
_cell.length_c   1.000
_cell.angle_alpha   90.00
_cell.angle_beta   90.00
_cell.angle_gamma   90.00
#
_symmetry.space_group_name_H-M   'P 1'
#
loop_
_entity.id
_entity.type
_entity.pdbx_description
1 polymer ?
#
loop_
_entity_poly.entity_id
_entity_poly.type
_entity_poly.pdbx_seq_one_letter_code
_entity_poly.pdbx_strand_id
1 'polypeptide(L)'
;MLRQQPPSTRIDLTLADWAQQRRDYAAARAAYQNVLTREPANADAILGQTEVDIAAGDKVAARSQLAKLPATDNASLNTQRRVALAQAQLGDTAAAQQTFNKLIPLAKSQPPSMESAMVLRDGAKFEAQAGDPTQALEIYKDAMVASGVTSTRPQDNDTFTRLTRNDEKDDWLKRGVRSDAADLYRQQDLNVTLEHDYWSSSGTGGYSALKAHTTMLQVDAPYADGRMFFRSDFVNMNVGSFSTNADGKWNDNWGTCTLQGCSGNRSQSDSGASVAVGWRNDTWSWDIGTTPMGFNVVDVVGGISYSDDIGPLG
;
A
#
# COMPACT_ATOMS: atom_id res chain seq x y z
N MET A 1 14.52 43.09 -27.61
CA MET A 1 13.15 42.80 -28.08
C MET A 1 13.01 41.31 -28.32
N LEU A 2 12.52 40.56 -27.35
CA LEU A 2 12.13 39.18 -27.58
C LEU A 2 10.88 39.22 -28.47
N ARG A 3 10.97 38.71 -29.68
CA ARG A 3 9.81 38.53 -30.57
C ARG A 3 8.81 37.66 -29.80
N GLN A 4 7.68 38.23 -29.42
CA GLN A 4 6.55 37.46 -28.94
C GLN A 4 6.14 36.52 -30.06
N GLN A 5 6.34 35.23 -29.87
CA GLN A 5 5.85 34.24 -30.79
C GLN A 5 4.31 34.31 -30.81
N PRO A 6 3.65 34.07 -31.94
CA PRO A 6 2.21 34.05 -31.99
C PRO A 6 1.67 33.00 -30.98
N PRO A 7 0.55 33.26 -30.32
CA PRO A 7 -0.01 32.32 -29.35
C PRO A 7 -0.29 30.96 -30.01
N SER A 8 0.24 29.90 -29.43
CA SER A 8 0.14 28.53 -29.93
C SER A 8 -0.46 27.64 -28.88
N THR A 9 -1.60 27.03 -29.18
CA THR A 9 -2.27 26.04 -28.32
C THR A 9 -1.33 24.95 -27.85
N ARG A 10 -0.49 24.42 -28.74
CA ARG A 10 0.49 23.37 -28.43
C ARG A 10 1.53 23.85 -27.41
N ILE A 11 2.03 25.08 -27.55
CA ILE A 11 3.01 25.64 -26.63
C ILE A 11 2.36 25.88 -25.27
N ASP A 12 1.17 26.45 -25.21
CA ASP A 12 0.46 26.71 -23.96
C ASP A 12 0.12 25.41 -23.22
N LEU A 13 -0.32 24.37 -23.93
CA LEU A 13 -0.55 23.04 -23.33
C LEU A 13 0.75 22.45 -22.77
N THR A 14 1.86 22.53 -23.50
CA THR A 14 3.17 22.04 -23.03
C THR A 14 3.65 22.81 -21.80
N LEU A 15 3.47 24.13 -21.77
CA LEU A 15 3.83 24.96 -20.62
C LEU A 15 2.93 24.64 -19.40
N ALA A 16 1.65 24.39 -19.62
CA ALA A 16 0.71 24.00 -18.58
C ALA A 16 1.09 22.65 -17.96
N ASP A 17 1.38 21.64 -18.79
CA ASP A 17 1.81 20.31 -18.34
C ASP A 17 3.13 20.41 -17.55
N TRP A 18 4.06 21.23 -18.00
CA TRP A 18 5.33 21.43 -17.31
C TRP A 18 5.17 22.14 -15.96
N ALA A 19 4.30 23.16 -15.89
CA ALA A 19 3.97 23.82 -14.64
C ALA A 19 3.28 22.87 -13.66
N GLN A 20 2.35 22.03 -14.16
CA GLN A 20 1.67 21.01 -13.37
C GLN A 20 2.65 20.00 -12.76
N GLN A 21 3.61 19.49 -13.54
CA GLN A 21 4.66 18.57 -13.06
C GLN A 21 5.49 19.18 -11.91
N ARG A 22 5.71 20.50 -11.94
CA ARG A 22 6.40 21.26 -10.88
C ARG A 22 5.51 21.68 -9.74
N ARG A 23 4.22 21.28 -9.74
CA ARG A 23 3.19 21.69 -8.79
C ARG A 23 2.95 23.21 -8.75
N ASP A 24 3.32 23.93 -9.81
CA ASP A 24 2.95 25.34 -9.98
C ASP A 24 1.54 25.43 -10.56
N TYR A 25 0.56 25.19 -9.72
CA TYR A 25 -0.84 25.13 -10.10
C TYR A 25 -1.36 26.48 -10.62
N ALA A 26 -0.79 27.59 -10.15
CA ALA A 26 -1.19 28.92 -10.62
C ALA A 26 -0.74 29.14 -12.07
N ALA A 27 0.51 28.83 -12.39
CA ALA A 27 1.03 28.92 -13.76
C ALA A 27 0.33 27.93 -14.71
N ALA A 28 0.05 26.69 -14.24
CA ALA A 28 -0.67 25.70 -15.02
C ALA A 28 -2.09 26.17 -15.37
N ARG A 29 -2.87 26.66 -14.40
CA ARG A 29 -4.19 27.22 -14.64
C ARG A 29 -4.17 28.38 -15.65
N ALA A 30 -3.22 29.30 -15.51
CA ALA A 30 -3.11 30.42 -16.43
C ALA A 30 -2.84 29.96 -17.87
N ALA A 31 -1.98 28.98 -18.07
CA ALA A 31 -1.67 28.45 -19.38
C ALA A 31 -2.86 27.68 -20.00
N TYR A 32 -3.56 26.82 -19.24
CA TYR A 32 -4.78 26.18 -19.70
C TYR A 32 -5.89 27.21 -20.03
N GLN A 33 -6.05 28.25 -19.19
CA GLN A 33 -7.02 29.31 -19.42
C GLN A 33 -6.73 30.09 -20.72
N ASN A 34 -5.46 30.31 -21.07
CA ASN A 34 -5.08 30.91 -22.34
C ASN A 34 -5.54 30.05 -23.54
N VAL A 35 -5.45 28.72 -23.42
CA VAL A 35 -5.98 27.82 -24.45
C VAL A 35 -7.50 27.94 -24.51
N LEU A 36 -8.20 27.84 -23.38
CA LEU A 36 -9.67 27.84 -23.29
C LEU A 36 -10.27 29.19 -23.73
N THR A 37 -9.53 30.28 -23.64
CA THR A 37 -9.99 31.59 -24.18
C THR A 37 -10.06 31.57 -25.71
N ARG A 38 -9.19 30.82 -26.38
CA ARG A 38 -9.17 30.69 -27.82
C ARG A 38 -9.99 29.52 -28.33
N GLU A 39 -9.95 28.44 -27.58
CA GLU A 39 -10.57 27.14 -27.91
C GLU A 39 -11.39 26.62 -26.70
N PRO A 40 -12.59 27.16 -26.45
CA PRO A 40 -13.38 26.82 -25.24
C PRO A 40 -13.74 25.35 -25.10
N ALA A 41 -13.76 24.59 -26.18
CA ALA A 41 -14.07 23.16 -26.22
C ALA A 41 -12.83 22.27 -26.33
N ASN A 42 -11.62 22.83 -26.11
CA ASN A 42 -10.39 22.04 -26.15
C ASN A 42 -10.35 21.03 -25.00
N ALA A 43 -10.49 19.75 -25.31
CA ALA A 43 -10.59 18.67 -24.34
C ALA A 43 -9.33 18.54 -23.46
N ASP A 44 -8.14 18.70 -24.05
CA ASP A 44 -6.89 18.61 -23.30
C ASP A 44 -6.73 19.73 -22.27
N ALA A 45 -7.13 20.95 -22.64
CA ALA A 45 -7.09 22.07 -21.72
C ALA A 45 -8.16 21.94 -20.60
N ILE A 46 -9.36 21.46 -20.94
CA ILE A 46 -10.42 21.20 -19.94
C ILE A 46 -9.96 20.14 -18.94
N LEU A 47 -9.46 19.00 -19.44
CA LEU A 47 -8.97 17.91 -18.59
C LEU A 47 -7.75 18.32 -17.78
N GLY A 48 -6.78 18.99 -18.41
CA GLY A 48 -5.61 19.48 -17.70
C GLY A 48 -5.95 20.44 -16.57
N GLN A 49 -6.85 21.38 -16.79
CA GLN A 49 -7.33 22.27 -15.74
C GLN A 49 -8.09 21.50 -14.63
N THR A 50 -8.92 20.52 -15.02
CA THR A 50 -9.60 19.63 -14.06
C THR A 50 -8.59 18.90 -13.17
N GLU A 51 -7.54 18.32 -13.74
CA GLU A 51 -6.48 17.60 -13.02
C GLU A 51 -5.71 18.53 -12.07
N VAL A 52 -5.41 19.76 -12.51
CA VAL A 52 -4.78 20.78 -11.65
C VAL A 52 -5.68 21.16 -10.48
N ASP A 53 -6.99 21.33 -10.72
CA ASP A 53 -7.94 21.68 -9.66
C ASP A 53 -8.11 20.53 -8.65
N ILE A 54 -8.11 19.27 -9.11
CA ILE A 54 -8.08 18.09 -8.24
C ILE A 54 -6.80 18.08 -7.41
N ALA A 55 -5.64 18.25 -8.03
CA ALA A 55 -4.35 18.24 -7.35
C ALA A 55 -4.20 19.40 -6.33
N ALA A 56 -4.87 20.52 -6.56
CA ALA A 56 -4.93 21.64 -5.65
C ALA A 56 -6.01 21.48 -4.55
N GLY A 57 -6.78 20.39 -4.55
CA GLY A 57 -7.85 20.12 -3.59
C GLY A 57 -9.18 20.83 -3.88
N ASP A 58 -9.28 21.56 -4.99
CA ASP A 58 -10.51 22.29 -5.37
C ASP A 58 -11.46 21.38 -6.19
N LYS A 59 -12.10 20.45 -5.49
CA LYS A 59 -13.04 19.50 -6.12
C LYS A 59 -14.27 20.18 -6.75
N VAL A 60 -14.66 21.36 -6.28
CA VAL A 60 -15.82 22.11 -6.82
C VAL A 60 -15.46 22.71 -8.17
N ALA A 61 -14.31 23.37 -8.27
CA ALA A 61 -13.83 23.90 -9.55
C ALA A 61 -13.59 22.75 -10.56
N ALA A 62 -12.97 21.66 -10.11
CA ALA A 62 -12.73 20.49 -10.96
C ALA A 62 -14.01 19.90 -11.56
N ARG A 63 -15.08 19.71 -10.75
CA ARG A 63 -16.38 19.25 -11.26
C ARG A 63 -16.99 20.23 -12.27
N SER A 64 -16.93 21.53 -11.95
CA SER A 64 -17.44 22.57 -12.85
C SER A 64 -16.68 22.59 -14.20
N GLN A 65 -15.39 22.35 -14.17
CA GLN A 65 -14.56 22.32 -15.37
C GLN A 65 -14.81 21.03 -16.17
N LEU A 66 -14.86 19.87 -15.52
CA LEU A 66 -15.14 18.59 -16.16
C LEU A 66 -16.52 18.58 -16.87
N ALA A 67 -17.52 19.25 -16.30
CA ALA A 67 -18.86 19.37 -16.89
C ALA A 67 -18.89 20.16 -18.22
N LYS A 68 -17.83 20.91 -18.55
CA LYS A 68 -17.72 21.63 -19.85
C LYS A 68 -17.14 20.75 -20.96
N LEU A 69 -16.71 19.53 -20.63
CA LEU A 69 -16.11 18.63 -21.60
C LEU A 69 -17.17 18.22 -22.64
N PRO A 70 -16.86 18.30 -23.94
CA PRO A 70 -17.72 17.75 -24.98
C PRO A 70 -17.91 16.24 -24.84
N ALA A 71 -18.91 15.67 -25.48
CA ALA A 71 -19.14 14.24 -25.52
C ALA A 71 -17.86 13.49 -25.96
N THR A 72 -17.44 12.48 -25.19
CA THR A 72 -16.15 11.81 -25.36
C THR A 72 -16.26 10.40 -25.95
N ASP A 73 -17.44 9.94 -26.34
CA ASP A 73 -17.65 8.57 -26.83
C ASP A 73 -16.78 8.22 -28.05
N ASN A 74 -16.41 9.22 -28.87
CA ASN A 74 -15.52 9.06 -30.02
C ASN A 74 -14.11 9.65 -29.79
N ALA A 75 -13.79 10.03 -28.56
CA ALA A 75 -12.46 10.56 -28.24
C ALA A 75 -11.40 9.44 -28.17
N SER A 76 -10.12 9.81 -28.13
CA SER A 76 -9.03 8.85 -27.97
C SER A 76 -9.17 8.08 -26.65
N LEU A 77 -8.60 6.87 -26.58
CA LEU A 77 -8.54 6.09 -25.35
C LEU A 77 -7.92 6.90 -24.20
N ASN A 78 -6.89 7.70 -24.51
CA ASN A 78 -6.24 8.53 -23.50
C ASN A 78 -7.17 9.61 -22.93
N THR A 79 -7.94 10.28 -23.79
CA THR A 79 -8.91 11.29 -23.34
C THR A 79 -9.97 10.66 -22.44
N GLN A 80 -10.57 9.55 -22.86
CA GLN A 80 -11.57 8.84 -22.07
C GLN A 80 -11.01 8.29 -20.75
N ARG A 81 -9.77 7.79 -20.76
CA ARG A 81 -9.05 7.37 -19.55
C ARG A 81 -8.89 8.51 -18.54
N ARG A 82 -8.46 9.69 -19.01
CA ARG A 82 -8.33 10.89 -18.16
C ARG A 82 -9.67 11.31 -17.55
N VAL A 83 -10.76 11.18 -18.30
CA VAL A 83 -12.13 11.40 -17.78
C VAL A 83 -12.45 10.43 -16.66
N ALA A 84 -12.22 9.13 -16.86
CA ALA A 84 -12.48 8.10 -15.85
C ALA A 84 -11.67 8.34 -14.57
N LEU A 85 -10.38 8.70 -14.70
CA LEU A 85 -9.53 9.01 -13.55
C LEU A 85 -10.01 10.27 -12.80
N ALA A 86 -10.40 11.32 -13.52
CA ALA A 86 -10.96 12.54 -12.91
C ALA A 86 -12.26 12.23 -12.15
N GLN A 87 -13.17 11.44 -12.74
CA GLN A 87 -14.40 10.99 -12.08
C GLN A 87 -14.09 10.22 -10.79
N ALA A 88 -13.14 9.27 -10.83
CA ALA A 88 -12.74 8.48 -9.66
C ALA A 88 -12.17 9.37 -8.55
N GLN A 89 -11.26 10.30 -8.88
CA GLN A 89 -10.64 11.22 -7.91
C GLN A 89 -11.63 12.23 -7.32
N LEU A 90 -12.69 12.56 -8.06
CA LEU A 90 -13.77 13.40 -7.55
C LEU A 90 -14.77 12.64 -6.67
N GLY A 91 -14.65 11.31 -6.58
CA GLY A 91 -15.55 10.45 -5.82
C GLY A 91 -16.77 9.98 -6.61
N ASP A 92 -16.83 10.26 -7.92
CA ASP A 92 -17.92 9.84 -8.80
C ASP A 92 -17.67 8.40 -9.31
N THR A 93 -17.55 7.47 -8.33
CA THR A 93 -17.14 6.07 -8.56
C THR A 93 -18.02 5.36 -9.59
N ALA A 94 -19.34 5.58 -9.55
CA ALA A 94 -20.25 4.95 -10.49
C ALA A 94 -20.01 5.41 -11.95
N ALA A 95 -19.74 6.69 -12.16
CA ALA A 95 -19.41 7.22 -13.48
C ALA A 95 -18.05 6.71 -13.98
N ALA A 96 -17.04 6.67 -13.11
CA ALA A 96 -15.74 6.10 -13.40
C ALA A 96 -15.84 4.61 -13.78
N GLN A 97 -16.62 3.83 -13.03
CA GLN A 97 -16.90 2.41 -13.33
C GLN A 97 -17.51 2.23 -14.71
N GLN A 98 -18.54 3.03 -15.04
CA GLN A 98 -19.18 2.97 -16.37
C GLN A 98 -18.18 3.29 -17.49
N THR A 99 -17.30 4.26 -17.28
CA THR A 99 -16.29 4.65 -18.27
C THR A 99 -15.26 3.52 -18.43
N PHE A 100 -14.71 2.98 -17.35
CA PHE A 100 -13.75 1.87 -17.42
C PHE A 100 -14.35 0.58 -17.98
N ASN A 101 -15.62 0.27 -17.68
CA ASN A 101 -16.33 -0.87 -18.26
C ASN A 101 -16.43 -0.82 -19.80
N LYS A 102 -16.44 0.37 -20.38
CA LYS A 102 -16.37 0.56 -21.84
C LYS A 102 -14.94 0.52 -22.36
N LEU A 103 -14.00 1.14 -21.62
CA LEU A 103 -12.61 1.31 -22.07
C LEU A 103 -11.78 0.02 -22.03
N ILE A 104 -11.92 -0.79 -20.98
CA ILE A 104 -11.14 -2.00 -20.78
C ILE A 104 -11.33 -2.98 -21.95
N PRO A 105 -12.56 -3.35 -22.36
CA PRO A 105 -12.76 -4.20 -23.53
C PRO A 105 -12.21 -3.59 -24.83
N LEU A 106 -12.38 -2.28 -25.00
CA LEU A 106 -11.88 -1.58 -26.17
C LEU A 106 -10.33 -1.60 -26.23
N ALA A 107 -9.66 -1.35 -25.11
CA ALA A 107 -8.20 -1.42 -25.03
C ALA A 107 -7.65 -2.84 -25.27
N LYS A 108 -8.38 -3.88 -24.81
CA LYS A 108 -8.05 -5.29 -25.05
C LYS A 108 -8.18 -5.70 -26.52
N SER A 109 -9.11 -5.09 -27.25
CA SER A 109 -9.36 -5.40 -28.66
C SER A 109 -8.35 -4.74 -29.62
N GLN A 110 -7.59 -3.74 -29.14
CA GLN A 110 -6.60 -3.03 -29.96
C GLN A 110 -5.24 -3.74 -29.92
N PRO A 111 -4.38 -3.53 -30.92
CA PRO A 111 -2.99 -3.97 -30.86
C PRO A 111 -2.27 -3.41 -29.63
N PRO A 112 -1.27 -4.15 -29.09
CA PRO A 112 -0.45 -3.66 -27.99
C PRO A 112 0.12 -2.26 -28.27
N SER A 113 -0.13 -1.34 -27.35
CA SER A 113 0.31 0.05 -27.45
C SER A 113 0.45 0.66 -26.06
N MET A 114 1.19 1.76 -25.98
CA MET A 114 1.29 2.53 -24.73
C MET A 114 -0.09 3.01 -24.23
N GLU A 115 -0.94 3.44 -25.13
CA GLU A 115 -2.27 3.96 -24.81
C GLU A 115 -3.16 2.85 -24.22
N SER A 116 -3.22 1.67 -24.89
CA SER A 116 -3.94 0.51 -24.39
C SER A 116 -3.40 0.03 -23.03
N ALA A 117 -2.08 0.01 -22.87
CA ALA A 117 -1.45 -0.42 -21.62
C ALA A 117 -1.77 0.54 -20.45
N MET A 118 -1.80 1.85 -20.70
CA MET A 118 -2.18 2.83 -19.68
C MET A 118 -3.65 2.68 -19.27
N VAL A 119 -4.55 2.48 -20.22
CA VAL A 119 -5.97 2.22 -19.92
C VAL A 119 -6.14 0.99 -19.06
N LEU A 120 -5.49 -0.12 -19.44
CA LEU A 120 -5.60 -1.38 -18.70
C LEU A 120 -4.97 -1.29 -17.31
N ARG A 121 -3.82 -0.62 -17.17
CA ARG A 121 -3.18 -0.40 -15.88
C ARG A 121 -4.06 0.42 -14.93
N ASP A 122 -4.57 1.57 -15.41
CA ASP A 122 -5.37 2.46 -14.59
C ASP A 122 -6.75 1.85 -14.29
N GLY A 123 -7.34 1.12 -15.26
CA GLY A 123 -8.56 0.36 -15.05
C GLY A 123 -8.39 -0.75 -14.01
N ALA A 124 -7.25 -1.46 -14.03
CA ALA A 124 -6.94 -2.45 -13.00
C ALA A 124 -6.79 -1.83 -11.61
N LYS A 125 -6.12 -0.68 -11.50
CA LYS A 125 -6.03 0.07 -10.23
C LYS A 125 -7.39 0.47 -9.70
N PHE A 126 -8.22 1.00 -10.58
CA PHE A 126 -9.58 1.41 -10.23
C PHE A 126 -10.41 0.21 -9.75
N GLU A 127 -10.35 -0.93 -10.46
CA GLU A 127 -11.09 -2.14 -10.11
C GLU A 127 -10.65 -2.72 -8.76
N ALA A 128 -9.33 -2.70 -8.49
CA ALA A 128 -8.79 -3.12 -7.20
C ALA A 128 -9.32 -2.25 -6.04
N GLN A 129 -9.44 -0.95 -6.25
CA GLN A 129 -9.97 -0.01 -5.25
C GLN A 129 -11.51 -0.05 -5.14
N ALA A 130 -12.20 -0.36 -6.25
CA ALA A 130 -13.66 -0.48 -6.28
C ALA A 130 -14.19 -1.78 -5.65
N GLY A 131 -13.29 -2.75 -5.34
CA GLY A 131 -13.61 -3.92 -4.55
C GLY A 131 -13.57 -5.26 -5.29
N ASP A 132 -13.06 -5.32 -6.52
CA ASP A 132 -12.81 -6.60 -7.20
C ASP A 132 -11.30 -6.79 -7.55
N PRO A 133 -10.47 -7.11 -6.54
CA PRO A 133 -9.04 -7.34 -6.75
C PRO A 133 -8.75 -8.56 -7.64
N THR A 134 -9.64 -9.54 -7.70
CA THR A 134 -9.47 -10.71 -8.58
C THR A 134 -9.61 -10.30 -10.04
N GLN A 135 -10.64 -9.52 -10.37
CA GLN A 135 -10.80 -8.96 -11.71
C GLN A 135 -9.66 -8.00 -12.06
N ALA A 136 -9.20 -7.20 -11.12
CA ALA A 136 -8.06 -6.31 -11.32
C ALA A 136 -6.79 -7.08 -11.71
N LEU A 137 -6.49 -8.22 -11.07
CA LEU A 137 -5.36 -9.09 -11.46
C LEU A 137 -5.51 -9.61 -12.90
N GLU A 138 -6.72 -9.98 -13.30
CA GLU A 138 -6.97 -10.41 -14.69
C GLU A 138 -6.73 -9.28 -15.71
N ILE A 139 -7.07 -8.03 -15.35
CA ILE A 139 -6.80 -6.85 -16.19
C ILE A 139 -5.29 -6.56 -16.24
N TYR A 140 -4.55 -6.75 -15.13
CA TYR A 140 -3.09 -6.61 -15.14
C TYR A 140 -2.41 -7.62 -16.07
N LYS A 141 -2.91 -8.86 -16.21
CA LYS A 141 -2.40 -9.83 -17.18
C LYS A 141 -2.51 -9.30 -18.61
N ASP A 142 -3.60 -8.61 -18.93
CA ASP A 142 -3.79 -7.96 -20.23
C ASP A 142 -2.90 -6.71 -20.38
N ALA A 143 -2.72 -5.93 -19.31
CA ALA A 143 -1.81 -4.79 -19.30
C ALA A 143 -0.34 -5.19 -19.52
N MET A 144 0.08 -6.36 -19.03
CA MET A 144 1.41 -6.92 -19.28
C MET A 144 1.64 -7.19 -20.77
N VAL A 145 0.62 -7.68 -21.47
CA VAL A 145 0.69 -7.90 -22.93
C VAL A 145 0.71 -6.54 -23.65
N ALA A 146 -0.21 -5.65 -23.32
CA ALA A 146 -0.33 -4.35 -23.99
C ALA A 146 0.91 -3.47 -23.81
N SER A 147 1.60 -3.56 -22.67
CA SER A 147 2.84 -2.83 -22.39
C SER A 147 4.09 -3.49 -22.97
N GLY A 148 4.00 -4.73 -23.46
CA GLY A 148 5.14 -5.51 -23.94
C GLY A 148 6.04 -6.07 -22.84
N VAL A 149 5.52 -6.24 -21.62
CA VAL A 149 6.16 -7.03 -20.56
C VAL A 149 6.26 -8.50 -21.00
N THR A 150 5.26 -8.98 -21.71
CA THR A 150 5.20 -10.30 -22.30
C THR A 150 4.48 -10.24 -23.64
N SER A 151 4.76 -11.20 -24.53
CA SER A 151 4.03 -11.36 -25.79
C SER A 151 2.75 -12.20 -25.66
N THR A 152 2.62 -12.95 -24.59
CA THR A 152 1.49 -13.85 -24.33
C THR A 152 0.91 -13.61 -22.94
N ARG A 153 -0.40 -13.66 -22.83
CA ARG A 153 -1.11 -13.49 -21.55
C ARG A 153 -0.76 -14.65 -20.60
N PRO A 154 -0.28 -14.36 -19.36
CA PRO A 154 0.02 -15.40 -18.39
C PRO A 154 -1.27 -16.14 -17.98
N GLN A 155 -1.19 -17.50 -17.97
CA GLN A 155 -2.34 -18.34 -17.67
C GLN A 155 -2.32 -18.90 -16.24
N ASP A 156 -1.15 -18.95 -15.62
CA ASP A 156 -0.93 -19.51 -14.28
C ASP A 156 -0.21 -18.50 -13.37
N ASN A 157 -0.32 -18.73 -12.07
CA ASN A 157 0.25 -17.83 -11.05
C ASN A 157 1.78 -17.83 -11.05
N ASP A 158 2.43 -18.94 -11.39
CA ASP A 158 3.88 -19.03 -11.43
C ASP A 158 4.46 -18.18 -12.57
N THR A 159 3.87 -18.27 -13.75
CA THR A 159 4.22 -17.39 -14.88
C THR A 159 3.92 -15.93 -14.55
N PHE A 160 2.76 -15.64 -13.95
CA PHE A 160 2.39 -14.27 -13.56
C PHE A 160 3.39 -13.67 -12.57
N THR A 161 3.72 -14.39 -11.49
CA THR A 161 4.65 -13.91 -10.46
C THR A 161 6.08 -13.72 -11.00
N ARG A 162 6.52 -14.54 -11.92
CA ARG A 162 7.81 -14.33 -12.62
C ARG A 162 7.79 -13.02 -13.43
N LEU A 163 6.69 -12.74 -14.11
CA LEU A 163 6.53 -11.52 -14.90
C LEU A 163 6.41 -10.24 -14.06
N THR A 164 6.11 -10.32 -12.77
CA THR A 164 6.10 -9.15 -11.88
C THR A 164 7.49 -8.74 -11.40
N ARG A 165 8.53 -9.54 -11.64
CA ARG A 165 9.91 -9.22 -11.25
C ARG A 165 10.44 -8.04 -12.08
N ASN A 166 11.19 -7.16 -11.43
CA ASN A 166 11.83 -6.02 -12.08
C ASN A 166 12.79 -6.47 -13.17
N ASP A 167 12.78 -5.75 -14.30
CA ASP A 167 13.76 -5.86 -15.37
C ASP A 167 14.44 -4.49 -15.55
N GLU A 168 15.76 -4.46 -15.55
CA GLU A 168 16.54 -3.22 -15.68
C GLU A 168 16.28 -2.49 -17.01
N LYS A 169 15.87 -3.23 -18.05
CA LYS A 169 15.58 -2.70 -19.38
C LYS A 169 14.16 -2.14 -19.52
N ASP A 170 13.32 -2.30 -18.51
CA ASP A 170 11.95 -1.80 -18.56
C ASP A 170 11.92 -0.26 -18.56
N ASP A 171 11.05 0.29 -19.39
CA ASP A 171 10.62 1.67 -19.29
C ASP A 171 9.72 1.90 -18.06
N TRP A 172 9.33 3.14 -17.83
CA TRP A 172 8.49 3.53 -16.69
C TRP A 172 7.13 2.83 -16.67
N LEU A 173 6.54 2.55 -17.84
CA LEU A 173 5.22 1.93 -17.94
C LEU A 173 5.27 0.44 -17.59
N LYS A 174 6.24 -0.29 -18.15
CA LYS A 174 6.47 -1.71 -17.83
C LYS A 174 6.77 -1.90 -16.36
N ARG A 175 7.68 -1.08 -15.79
CA ARG A 175 7.96 -1.09 -14.34
C ARG A 175 6.70 -0.84 -13.53
N GLY A 176 5.88 0.14 -13.93
CA GLY A 176 4.63 0.43 -13.25
C GLY A 176 3.65 -0.73 -13.30
N VAL A 177 3.46 -1.36 -14.47
CA VAL A 177 2.57 -2.53 -14.61
C VAL A 177 3.05 -3.70 -13.74
N ARG A 178 4.38 -3.99 -13.74
CA ARG A 178 4.94 -5.07 -12.90
C ARG A 178 4.77 -4.79 -11.41
N SER A 179 5.11 -3.57 -10.98
CA SER A 179 5.02 -3.17 -9.56
C SER A 179 3.58 -3.21 -9.06
N ASP A 180 2.67 -2.57 -9.77
CA ASP A 180 1.27 -2.52 -9.37
C ASP A 180 0.63 -3.91 -9.31
N ALA A 181 0.94 -4.77 -10.29
CA ALA A 181 0.48 -6.15 -10.32
C ALA A 181 1.06 -7.00 -9.18
N ALA A 182 2.36 -6.81 -8.87
CA ALA A 182 3.02 -7.48 -7.75
C ALA A 182 2.43 -7.09 -6.41
N ASP A 183 2.18 -5.78 -6.22
CA ASP A 183 1.62 -5.25 -4.98
C ASP A 183 0.21 -5.80 -4.74
N LEU A 184 -0.65 -5.76 -5.76
CA LEU A 184 -2.00 -6.31 -5.67
C LEU A 184 -1.99 -7.83 -5.42
N TYR A 185 -1.11 -8.58 -6.11
CA TYR A 185 -1.00 -10.02 -5.91
C TYR A 185 -0.60 -10.35 -4.47
N ARG A 186 0.40 -9.64 -3.91
CA ARG A 186 0.81 -9.82 -2.51
C ARG A 186 -0.29 -9.46 -1.52
N GLN A 187 -1.11 -8.46 -1.81
CA GLN A 187 -2.25 -8.09 -0.98
C GLN A 187 -3.32 -9.18 -0.95
N GLN A 188 -3.49 -9.91 -2.05
CA GLN A 188 -4.48 -10.99 -2.17
C GLN A 188 -3.96 -12.36 -1.75
N ASP A 189 -2.67 -12.49 -1.46
CA ASP A 189 -2.05 -13.76 -1.11
C ASP A 189 -2.07 -14.01 0.40
N LEU A 190 -2.11 -15.30 0.77
CA LEU A 190 -1.93 -15.72 2.15
C LEU A 190 -0.43 -15.73 2.46
N ASN A 191 -0.04 -15.00 3.49
CA ASN A 191 1.35 -14.93 3.92
C ASN A 191 1.55 -15.70 5.23
N VAL A 192 2.60 -16.51 5.26
CA VAL A 192 3.05 -17.18 6.47
C VAL A 192 4.44 -16.70 6.80
N THR A 193 4.60 -16.13 7.99
CA THR A 193 5.88 -15.62 8.50
C THR A 193 6.31 -16.47 9.68
N LEU A 194 7.54 -16.97 9.62
CA LEU A 194 8.23 -17.61 10.73
C LEU A 194 9.48 -16.79 11.07
N GLU A 195 9.56 -16.33 12.30
CA GLU A 195 10.68 -15.55 12.80
C GLU A 195 11.21 -16.16 14.08
N HIS A 196 12.53 -16.13 14.28
CA HIS A 196 13.16 -16.59 15.49
C HIS A 196 14.18 -15.58 15.98
N ASP A 197 13.92 -15.07 17.19
CA ASP A 197 14.79 -14.13 17.87
C ASP A 197 15.51 -14.80 19.04
N TYR A 198 16.81 -14.53 19.14
CA TYR A 198 17.61 -14.84 20.30
C TYR A 198 18.14 -13.56 20.92
N TRP A 199 17.84 -13.36 22.18
CA TRP A 199 18.32 -12.23 22.94
C TRP A 199 19.05 -12.69 24.22
N SER A 200 20.18 -12.06 24.54
CA SER A 200 20.92 -12.38 25.76
C SER A 200 21.53 -11.13 26.36
N SER A 201 21.54 -11.08 27.67
CA SER A 201 22.29 -10.10 28.45
C SER A 201 23.28 -10.79 29.39
N SER A 202 24.44 -10.21 29.53
CA SER A 202 25.38 -10.61 30.59
C SER A 202 24.91 -10.06 31.93
N GLY A 203 25.09 -10.82 33.00
CA GLY A 203 24.68 -10.40 34.33
C GLY A 203 24.88 -11.47 35.38
N THR A 204 24.24 -11.28 36.53
CA THR A 204 24.28 -12.23 37.64
C THR A 204 23.22 -13.30 37.44
N GLY A 205 23.59 -14.56 37.57
CA GLY A 205 22.66 -15.69 37.50
C GLY A 205 21.50 -15.56 38.48
N GLY A 206 20.28 -15.81 38.05
CA GLY A 206 19.06 -15.62 38.83
C GLY A 206 18.48 -14.19 38.82
N TYR A 207 19.24 -13.19 38.33
CA TYR A 207 18.79 -11.78 38.30
C TYR A 207 18.76 -11.17 36.91
N SER A 208 19.90 -11.14 36.23
CA SER A 208 20.07 -10.33 35.02
C SER A 208 20.80 -11.04 33.87
N ALA A 209 21.29 -12.28 34.11
CA ALA A 209 21.88 -13.09 33.05
C ALA A 209 20.81 -13.71 32.14
N LEU A 210 19.95 -12.88 31.56
CA LEU A 210 18.80 -13.34 30.79
C LEU A 210 19.22 -13.88 29.42
N LYS A 211 18.69 -15.04 29.09
CA LYS A 211 18.67 -15.62 27.75
C LYS A 211 17.22 -15.84 27.37
N ALA A 212 16.82 -15.30 26.23
CA ALA A 212 15.46 -15.45 25.72
C ALA A 212 15.48 -15.94 24.29
N HIS A 213 14.61 -16.86 23.99
CA HIS A 213 14.28 -17.33 22.63
C HIS A 213 12.81 -17.03 22.38
N THR A 214 12.53 -16.37 21.28
CA THR A 214 11.17 -16.16 20.83
C THR A 214 11.04 -16.68 19.41
N THR A 215 10.08 -17.58 19.20
CA THR A 215 9.73 -18.05 17.85
C THR A 215 8.31 -17.58 17.55
N MET A 216 8.18 -16.72 16.56
CA MET A 216 6.90 -16.18 16.09
C MET A 216 6.45 -16.94 14.86
N LEU A 217 5.20 -17.37 14.86
CA LEU A 217 4.47 -17.81 13.68
C LEU A 217 3.31 -16.85 13.44
N GLN A 218 3.26 -16.25 12.27
CA GLN A 218 2.16 -15.37 11.88
C GLN A 218 1.60 -15.81 10.53
N VAL A 219 0.27 -15.83 10.43
CA VAL A 219 -0.47 -16.06 9.20
C VAL A 219 -1.33 -14.84 8.92
N ASP A 220 -1.12 -14.21 7.77
CA ASP A 220 -1.90 -13.07 7.30
C ASP A 220 -2.73 -13.47 6.09
N ALA A 221 -4.03 -13.16 6.11
CA ALA A 221 -4.94 -13.40 5.00
C ALA A 221 -5.71 -12.11 4.65
N PRO A 222 -6.00 -11.86 3.37
CA PRO A 222 -6.86 -10.76 2.98
C PRO A 222 -8.27 -10.95 3.56
N TYR A 223 -8.83 -9.87 4.11
CA TYR A 223 -10.20 -9.86 4.63
C TYR A 223 -10.78 -8.46 4.58
N ALA A 224 -11.92 -8.31 3.92
CA ALA A 224 -12.54 -7.02 3.63
C ALA A 224 -11.56 -6.09 2.89
N ASP A 225 -11.45 -4.83 3.28
CA ASP A 225 -10.53 -3.82 2.75
C ASP A 225 -9.14 -3.84 3.41
N GLY A 226 -8.77 -4.94 4.10
CA GLY A 226 -7.52 -5.06 4.82
C GLY A 226 -7.03 -6.50 4.92
N ARG A 227 -6.30 -6.79 6.00
CA ARG A 227 -5.76 -8.11 6.27
C ARG A 227 -6.05 -8.53 7.71
N MET A 228 -6.60 -9.72 7.88
CA MET A 228 -6.61 -10.41 9.18
C MET A 228 -5.29 -11.10 9.40
N PHE A 229 -4.86 -11.15 10.65
CA PHE A 229 -3.74 -11.99 11.05
C PHE A 229 -4.07 -12.85 12.27
N PHE A 230 -3.43 -14.01 12.31
CA PHE A 230 -3.25 -14.83 13.49
C PHE A 230 -1.76 -14.89 13.80
N ARG A 231 -1.39 -14.67 15.05
CA ARG A 231 0.00 -14.72 15.52
C ARG A 231 0.09 -15.61 16.76
N SER A 232 1.15 -16.39 16.84
CA SER A 232 1.55 -17.13 18.03
C SER A 232 3.02 -16.95 18.28
N ASP A 233 3.39 -16.53 19.50
CA ASP A 233 4.78 -16.38 19.92
C ASP A 233 5.09 -17.45 20.97
N PHE A 234 6.08 -18.27 20.69
CA PHE A 234 6.63 -19.26 21.63
C PHE A 234 7.83 -18.63 22.30
N VAL A 235 7.71 -18.36 23.61
CA VAL A 235 8.70 -17.66 24.39
C VAL A 235 9.33 -18.61 25.39
N ASN A 236 10.65 -18.62 25.44
CA ASN A 236 11.43 -19.32 26.46
C ASN A 236 12.43 -18.35 27.04
N MET A 237 12.37 -18.14 28.35
CA MET A 237 13.22 -17.21 29.07
C MET A 237 13.98 -17.95 30.20
N ASN A 238 15.25 -17.68 30.35
CA ASN A 238 16.08 -18.26 31.40
C ASN A 238 17.07 -17.22 31.92
N VAL A 239 17.02 -16.93 33.21
CA VAL A 239 17.90 -15.98 33.89
C VAL A 239 19.04 -16.69 34.64
N GLY A 240 19.09 -18.02 34.58
CA GLY A 240 20.05 -18.83 35.32
C GLY A 240 19.57 -19.13 36.72
N SER A 241 20.51 -19.43 37.60
CA SER A 241 20.24 -19.85 38.97
C SER A 241 20.92 -18.94 39.98
N PHE A 242 20.27 -18.72 41.12
CA PHE A 242 20.91 -18.05 42.25
C PHE A 242 22.08 -18.88 42.80
N SER A 243 23.14 -18.21 43.23
CA SER A 243 24.20 -18.84 43.98
C SER A 243 23.74 -19.21 45.40
N THR A 244 24.36 -20.23 45.97
CA THR A 244 24.07 -20.66 47.36
C THR A 244 25.27 -20.53 48.25
N ASN A 245 25.03 -20.29 49.54
CA ASN A 245 26.05 -20.37 50.60
C ASN A 245 26.31 -21.84 51.02
N ALA A 246 27.19 -22.04 52.00
CA ALA A 246 27.55 -23.36 52.50
C ALA A 246 26.35 -24.12 53.12
N ASP A 247 25.36 -23.42 53.61
CA ASP A 247 24.13 -23.97 54.18
C ASP A 247 23.04 -24.27 53.14
N GLY A 248 23.35 -24.11 51.85
CA GLY A 248 22.40 -24.34 50.74
C GLY A 248 21.36 -23.26 50.59
N LYS A 249 21.46 -22.15 51.32
CA LYS A 249 20.58 -20.98 51.15
C LYS A 249 21.11 -20.06 50.07
N TRP A 250 20.22 -19.28 49.46
CA TRP A 250 20.61 -18.31 48.44
C TRP A 250 21.53 -17.25 49.04
N ASN A 251 22.65 -16.99 48.39
CA ASN A 251 23.62 -15.98 48.83
C ASN A 251 23.12 -14.55 48.62
N ASP A 252 22.19 -14.38 47.73
CA ASP A 252 21.78 -13.08 47.26
C ASP A 252 20.60 -12.56 48.07
N ASN A 253 20.64 -11.30 48.41
CA ASN A 253 19.61 -10.57 49.12
C ASN A 253 18.50 -10.14 48.15
N TRP A 254 17.65 -11.08 47.85
CA TRP A 254 16.53 -10.83 46.92
C TRP A 254 15.20 -10.78 47.67
N GLY A 255 14.53 -9.63 47.63
CA GLY A 255 13.22 -9.44 48.25
C GLY A 255 13.17 -9.92 49.69
N THR A 256 12.18 -10.73 50.02
CA THR A 256 11.97 -11.28 51.36
C THR A 256 13.05 -12.31 51.77
N CYS A 257 13.85 -12.81 50.84
CA CYS A 257 14.94 -13.76 51.14
C CYS A 257 16.03 -13.16 52.03
N THR A 258 16.16 -11.81 52.01
CA THR A 258 17.08 -11.08 52.91
C THR A 258 16.79 -11.33 54.41
N LEU A 259 15.52 -11.49 54.76
CA LEU A 259 15.07 -11.56 56.17
C LEU A 259 14.95 -12.98 56.67
N GLN A 260 14.56 -13.94 55.83
CA GLN A 260 14.20 -15.30 56.26
C GLN A 260 15.10 -16.39 55.65
N GLY A 261 15.94 -16.03 54.67
CA GLY A 261 16.66 -16.98 53.84
C GLY A 261 15.67 -17.76 52.95
N CYS A 262 16.00 -17.91 51.68
CA CYS A 262 15.20 -18.69 50.77
C CYS A 262 15.84 -20.03 50.48
N SER A 263 14.99 -21.05 50.33
CA SER A 263 15.38 -22.39 49.88
C SER A 263 14.38 -22.85 48.82
N GLY A 264 14.76 -23.80 47.98
CA GLY A 264 13.91 -24.33 46.93
C GLY A 264 14.54 -24.21 45.55
N ASN A 265 13.71 -24.06 44.53
CA ASN A 265 14.22 -23.96 43.17
C ASN A 265 14.97 -22.65 42.95
N ARG A 266 16.27 -22.79 42.62
CA ARG A 266 17.17 -21.65 42.37
C ARG A 266 17.12 -21.18 40.91
N SER A 267 16.61 -22.00 40.03
CA SER A 267 16.53 -21.70 38.61
C SER A 267 15.35 -20.77 38.32
N GLN A 268 15.64 -19.72 37.62
CA GLN A 268 14.65 -18.74 37.14
C GLN A 268 14.49 -18.95 35.65
N SER A 269 13.47 -19.71 35.25
CA SER A 269 13.15 -19.93 33.87
C SER A 269 11.63 -20.04 33.71
N ASP A 270 11.13 -19.48 32.61
CA ASP A 270 9.72 -19.56 32.24
C ASP A 270 9.60 -19.80 30.75
N SER A 271 8.53 -20.48 30.34
CA SER A 271 8.23 -20.73 28.95
C SER A 271 6.73 -20.77 28.71
N GLY A 272 6.29 -20.27 27.59
CA GLY A 272 4.88 -20.25 27.26
C GLY A 272 4.65 -19.84 25.82
N ALA A 273 3.38 -19.87 25.42
CA ALA A 273 2.94 -19.42 24.12
C ALA A 273 1.87 -18.32 24.27
N SER A 274 2.04 -17.23 23.55
CA SER A 274 0.99 -16.23 23.38
C SER A 274 0.24 -16.49 22.08
N VAL A 275 -0.99 -16.02 22.00
CA VAL A 275 -1.78 -15.99 20.78
C VAL A 275 -2.40 -14.62 20.61
N ALA A 276 -2.51 -14.18 19.37
CA ALA A 276 -3.19 -12.94 19.03
C ALA A 276 -3.91 -13.07 17.68
N VAL A 277 -5.00 -12.36 17.56
CA VAL A 277 -5.71 -12.14 16.29
C VAL A 277 -5.93 -10.65 16.12
N GLY A 278 -5.93 -10.20 14.89
CA GLY A 278 -6.19 -8.80 14.60
C GLY A 278 -6.47 -8.58 13.13
N TRP A 279 -6.78 -7.34 12.82
CA TRP A 279 -7.05 -6.89 11.48
C TRP A 279 -6.44 -5.50 11.27
N ARG A 280 -5.96 -5.21 10.06
CA ARG A 280 -5.36 -3.92 9.70
C ARG A 280 -5.60 -3.57 8.24
N ASN A 281 -5.81 -2.29 7.99
CA ASN A 281 -5.70 -1.66 6.67
C ASN A 281 -4.82 -0.39 6.76
N ASP A 282 -4.88 0.48 5.76
CA ASP A 282 -4.05 1.70 5.72
C ASP A 282 -4.44 2.73 6.80
N THR A 283 -5.68 2.69 7.29
CA THR A 283 -6.23 3.67 8.24
C THR A 283 -6.38 3.11 9.65
N TRP A 284 -6.84 1.86 9.78
CA TRP A 284 -7.20 1.25 11.05
C TRP A 284 -6.38 0.00 11.31
N SER A 285 -6.04 -0.22 12.57
CA SER A 285 -5.63 -1.55 13.05
C SER A 285 -6.20 -1.83 14.42
N TRP A 286 -6.51 -3.10 14.68
CA TRP A 286 -6.87 -3.59 16.00
C TRP A 286 -6.34 -5.01 16.18
N ASP A 287 -6.05 -5.35 17.42
CA ASP A 287 -5.64 -6.69 17.83
C ASP A 287 -6.15 -7.03 19.23
N ILE A 288 -6.29 -8.31 19.49
CA ILE A 288 -6.52 -8.88 20.81
C ILE A 288 -5.74 -10.18 20.93
N GLY A 289 -5.13 -10.38 22.09
CA GLY A 289 -4.31 -11.56 22.34
C GLY A 289 -4.09 -11.82 23.81
N THR A 290 -3.15 -12.70 24.11
CA THR A 290 -2.75 -13.06 25.47
C THR A 290 -1.27 -12.81 25.67
N THR A 291 -0.86 -12.54 26.91
CA THR A 291 0.53 -12.75 27.32
C THR A 291 0.86 -14.25 27.28
N PRO A 292 2.15 -14.66 27.31
CA PRO A 292 2.49 -16.08 27.15
C PRO A 292 1.81 -16.96 28.21
N MET A 293 0.95 -17.84 27.76
CA MET A 293 0.33 -18.88 28.58
C MET A 293 1.40 -19.88 29.01
N GLY A 294 1.49 -20.14 30.27
CA GLY A 294 2.57 -20.90 30.90
C GLY A 294 3.42 -20.06 31.84
N PHE A 295 3.35 -18.75 31.74
CA PHE A 295 3.93 -17.82 32.72
C PHE A 295 3.01 -17.70 33.94
N ASN A 296 3.56 -17.25 35.07
CA ASN A 296 2.80 -17.10 36.32
C ASN A 296 1.65 -16.08 36.21
N VAL A 297 1.76 -15.13 35.31
CA VAL A 297 0.73 -14.14 35.04
C VAL A 297 0.34 -14.23 33.56
N VAL A 298 -0.94 -14.47 33.32
CA VAL A 298 -1.52 -14.53 31.99
C VAL A 298 -2.64 -13.50 31.91
N ASP A 299 -2.47 -12.52 31.05
CA ASP A 299 -3.42 -11.44 30.83
C ASP A 299 -3.91 -11.42 29.38
N VAL A 300 -5.08 -10.86 29.19
CA VAL A 300 -5.58 -10.48 27.85
C VAL A 300 -5.09 -9.07 27.53
N VAL A 301 -4.50 -8.91 26.36
CA VAL A 301 -3.96 -7.66 25.87
C VAL A 301 -4.54 -7.33 24.51
N GLY A 302 -4.61 -6.07 24.17
CA GLY A 302 -5.09 -5.66 22.85
C GLY A 302 -4.96 -4.16 22.65
N GLY A 303 -5.14 -3.75 21.41
CA GLY A 303 -5.03 -2.36 21.02
C GLY A 303 -5.92 -2.02 19.82
N ILE A 304 -6.12 -0.74 19.64
CA ILE A 304 -6.73 -0.16 18.45
C ILE A 304 -5.93 1.07 18.07
N SER A 305 -5.64 1.22 16.79
CA SER A 305 -5.01 2.44 16.28
C SER A 305 -5.71 2.96 15.04
N TYR A 306 -5.64 4.27 14.88
CA TYR A 306 -6.15 5.01 13.73
C TYR A 306 -5.03 5.90 13.21
N SER A 307 -4.80 5.87 11.91
CA SER A 307 -3.82 6.71 11.21
C SER A 307 -4.46 7.30 9.97
N ASP A 308 -4.37 8.61 9.81
CA ASP A 308 -4.88 9.32 8.64
C ASP A 308 -4.01 10.55 8.37
N ASP A 309 -3.94 10.98 7.11
CA ASP A 309 -3.20 12.15 6.71
C ASP A 309 -3.94 13.43 7.13
N ILE A 310 -3.26 14.30 7.86
CA ILE A 310 -3.82 15.59 8.28
C ILE A 310 -3.53 16.64 7.19
N GLY A 311 -4.24 16.53 6.06
CA GLY A 311 -4.19 17.53 5.00
C GLY A 311 -2.81 17.68 4.34
N PRO A 312 -2.50 18.85 3.75
CA PRO A 312 -1.28 19.04 2.97
C PRO A 312 0.02 19.12 3.79
N LEU A 313 -0.05 18.95 5.11
CA LEU A 313 1.09 18.99 6.04
C LEU A 313 1.50 17.60 6.57
N GLY A 314 0.83 16.51 6.10
CA GLY A 314 1.16 15.13 6.44
C GLY A 314 2.34 14.58 5.67
#